data_a3bcc9bc48e30f4a0d9cbdcf6097f646
#
_entry.id   a3bcc9bc48e30f4a0d9cbdcf6097f646
#
_cell.length_a   1.000
_cell.length_b   1.000
_cell.length_c   1.000
_cell.angle_alpha   90.00
_cell.angle_beta   90.00
_cell.angle_gamma   90.00
#
_symmetry.space_group_name_H-M   'P 1'
#
loop_
_entity.id
_entity.type
_entity.pdbx_description
1 polymer ?
#
loop_
_entity_poly.entity_id
_entity_poly.type
_entity_poly.pdbx_seq_one_letter_code
_entity_poly.pdbx_strand_id
1 'polypeptide(L)'
;HPLPPIQLAGDSGGHLDGASWNSNSLSKKLHILMYVDPDEAQVNAHVEDALAEQGFDRKKVGSVAVINMAATWKPNLVIEMILKKKQEKYPHTLYLRDLRGEMVSKWELMDHSYHVLLVGRQGEALFSAGGALSKEQVGELISIINQRLVTP
;
A
#
# COMPACT_ATOMS: atom_id res chain seq x y z
N HIS A 1 10.10 -9.27 11.20
CA HIS A 1 11.18 -8.34 10.83
C HIS A 1 10.67 -6.92 10.74
N PRO A 2 11.34 -5.97 11.38
CA PRO A 2 11.07 -4.58 11.10
C PRO A 2 11.50 -4.25 9.68
N LEU A 3 10.65 -3.49 8.98
CA LEU A 3 10.97 -3.05 7.62
C LEU A 3 12.03 -1.94 7.67
N PRO A 4 13.01 -1.94 6.74
CA PRO A 4 13.97 -0.85 6.66
C PRO A 4 13.27 0.49 6.45
N PRO A 5 13.77 1.59 7.02
CA PRO A 5 13.14 2.89 6.82
C PRO A 5 13.23 3.34 5.36
N ILE A 6 12.15 3.93 4.87
CA ILE A 6 12.06 4.50 3.52
C ILE A 6 11.54 5.93 3.62
N GLN A 7 12.14 6.83 2.86
CA GLN A 7 11.64 8.18 2.67
C GLN A 7 11.39 8.41 1.19
N LEU A 8 10.19 8.88 0.85
CA LEU A 8 9.83 9.28 -0.51
C LEU A 8 9.66 10.79 -0.52
N ALA A 9 10.51 11.48 -1.26
CA ALA A 9 10.52 12.94 -1.30
C ALA A 9 11.12 13.43 -2.62
N GLY A 10 10.65 14.56 -3.12
CA GLY A 10 11.19 15.17 -4.33
C GLY A 10 11.21 14.21 -5.51
N ASP A 11 12.41 13.90 -6.00
CA ASP A 11 12.61 13.05 -7.17
C ASP A 11 12.25 11.58 -6.92
N SER A 12 12.13 11.14 -5.67
CA SER A 12 11.75 9.77 -5.36
C SER A 12 10.26 9.59 -5.12
N GLY A 13 9.48 10.68 -5.03
CA GLY A 13 8.03 10.62 -4.92
C GLY A 13 7.47 11.24 -3.65
N GLY A 14 6.56 10.53 -2.98
CA GLY A 14 5.90 10.98 -1.76
C GLY A 14 4.43 11.29 -1.99
N HIS A 15 3.89 12.23 -1.22
CA HIS A 15 2.49 12.65 -1.32
C HIS A 15 2.17 13.29 -2.67
N LEU A 16 0.88 13.26 -3.06
CA LEU A 16 0.42 13.82 -4.34
C LEU A 16 0.64 15.33 -4.43
N ASP A 17 0.67 16.02 -3.29
CA ASP A 17 0.90 17.48 -3.23
C ASP A 17 2.40 17.84 -3.22
N GLY A 18 3.28 16.85 -3.30
CA GLY A 18 4.73 17.05 -3.28
C GLY A 18 5.36 16.95 -1.90
N ALA A 19 4.58 16.82 -0.83
CA ALA A 19 5.12 16.67 0.52
C ALA A 19 5.85 15.33 0.65
N SER A 20 6.92 15.30 1.44
CA SER A 20 7.68 14.08 1.70
C SER A 20 6.87 13.11 2.55
N TRP A 21 7.11 11.82 2.34
CA TRP A 21 6.53 10.74 3.14
C TRP A 21 7.63 9.88 3.73
N ASN A 22 7.43 9.43 4.97
CA ASN A 22 8.39 8.60 5.68
C ASN A 22 7.68 7.38 6.25
N SER A 23 8.29 6.20 6.12
CA SER A 23 7.71 4.95 6.59
C SER A 23 7.50 4.88 8.10
N ASN A 24 8.12 5.77 8.87
CA ASN A 24 7.85 5.88 10.30
C ASN A 24 6.39 6.23 10.60
N SER A 25 5.67 6.83 9.62
CA SER A 25 4.23 7.11 9.76
C SER A 25 3.37 5.85 9.77
N LEU A 26 3.94 4.70 9.38
CA LEU A 26 3.25 3.40 9.42
C LEU A 26 3.33 2.74 10.80
N SER A 27 3.51 3.49 11.86
CA SER A 27 3.53 2.99 13.23
C SER A 27 2.23 3.33 13.96
N LYS A 28 2.04 2.75 15.14
CA LYS A 28 0.93 3.00 16.09
C LYS A 28 -0.40 2.33 15.74
N LYS A 29 -0.68 2.06 14.48
CA LYS A 29 -1.84 1.26 14.06
C LYS A 29 -1.43 0.31 12.96
N LEU A 30 -2.31 -0.64 12.64
CA LEU A 30 -2.08 -1.54 11.50
C LEU A 30 -2.27 -0.75 10.20
N HIS A 31 -1.48 -1.08 9.19
CA HIS A 31 -1.63 -0.49 7.86
C HIS A 31 -1.66 -1.57 6.81
N ILE A 32 -2.68 -1.54 5.96
CA ILE A 32 -2.70 -2.34 4.74
C ILE A 32 -2.04 -1.47 3.68
N LEU A 33 -0.91 -1.91 3.15
CA LEU A 33 -0.19 -1.20 2.10
C LEU A 33 -0.26 -1.98 0.80
N MET A 34 -0.74 -1.32 -0.23
CA MET A 34 -0.80 -1.88 -1.58
C MET A 34 0.24 -1.17 -2.44
N TYR A 35 1.17 -1.93 -3.00
CA TYR A 35 2.21 -1.40 -3.87
C TYR A 35 1.88 -1.81 -5.30
N VAL A 36 1.52 -0.86 -6.15
CA VAL A 36 0.79 -1.13 -7.37
C VAL A 36 1.48 -0.57 -8.60
N ASP A 37 1.77 -1.43 -9.58
CA ASP A 37 2.02 -1.01 -10.95
C ASP A 37 0.67 -0.51 -11.51
N PRO A 38 0.59 0.74 -12.02
CA PRO A 38 -0.68 1.27 -12.54
C PRO A 38 -1.33 0.39 -13.60
N ASP A 39 -0.53 -0.36 -14.35
CA ASP A 39 -1.03 -1.25 -15.40
C ASP A 39 -1.63 -2.54 -14.84
N GLU A 40 -1.39 -2.84 -13.55
CA GLU A 40 -1.88 -4.02 -12.85
C GLU A 40 -2.91 -3.70 -11.75
N ALA A 41 -3.50 -2.52 -11.79
CA ALA A 41 -4.38 -2.02 -10.73
C ALA A 41 -5.61 -2.91 -10.47
N GLN A 42 -6.08 -3.68 -11.44
CA GLN A 42 -7.28 -4.51 -11.31
C GLN A 42 -7.01 -5.93 -10.82
N VAL A 43 -5.75 -6.33 -10.73
CA VAL A 43 -5.34 -7.70 -10.40
C VAL A 43 -5.89 -8.16 -9.05
N ASN A 44 -5.96 -7.26 -8.07
CA ASN A 44 -6.44 -7.56 -6.72
C ASN A 44 -7.72 -6.79 -6.35
N ALA A 45 -8.59 -6.51 -7.33
CA ALA A 45 -9.89 -5.89 -7.06
C ALA A 45 -10.70 -6.70 -6.05
N HIS A 46 -10.63 -8.02 -6.12
CA HIS A 46 -11.30 -8.92 -5.17
C HIS A 46 -10.76 -8.78 -3.74
N VAL A 47 -9.48 -8.47 -3.58
CA VAL A 47 -8.87 -8.21 -2.27
C VAL A 47 -9.41 -6.90 -1.70
N GLU A 48 -9.44 -5.86 -2.52
CA GLU A 48 -9.96 -4.55 -2.10
C GLU A 48 -11.43 -4.66 -1.66
N ASP A 49 -12.25 -5.41 -2.42
CA ASP A 49 -13.66 -5.64 -2.08
C ASP A 49 -13.80 -6.42 -0.78
N ALA A 50 -13.01 -7.48 -0.59
CA ALA A 50 -13.06 -8.30 0.63
C ALA A 50 -12.67 -7.49 1.87
N LEU A 51 -11.65 -6.64 1.76
CA LEU A 51 -11.22 -5.77 2.86
C LEU A 51 -12.27 -4.71 3.16
N ALA A 52 -12.91 -4.14 2.15
CA ALA A 52 -13.96 -3.15 2.33
C ALA A 52 -15.17 -3.75 3.05
N GLU A 53 -15.53 -5.00 2.73
CA GLU A 53 -16.64 -5.70 3.38
C GLU A 53 -16.43 -5.92 4.88
N GLN A 54 -15.16 -5.99 5.33
CA GLN A 54 -14.87 -6.18 6.75
C GLN A 54 -15.20 -4.96 7.61
N GLY A 55 -15.23 -3.77 7.02
CA GLY A 55 -15.57 -2.54 7.75
C GLY A 55 -14.65 -2.25 8.92
N PHE A 56 -13.35 -2.48 8.77
CA PHE A 56 -12.37 -2.21 9.84
C PHE A 56 -12.42 -0.75 10.29
N ASP A 57 -12.25 -0.53 11.60
CA ASP A 57 -12.16 0.80 12.17
C ASP A 57 -10.90 1.51 11.64
N ARG A 58 -11.09 2.62 10.94
CA ARG A 58 -9.99 3.39 10.34
C ARG A 58 -9.01 3.98 11.34
N LYS A 59 -9.43 4.09 12.58
CA LYS A 59 -8.54 4.52 13.67
C LYS A 59 -7.56 3.43 14.04
N LYS A 60 -7.88 2.16 13.71
CA LYS A 60 -7.06 0.99 14.06
C LYS A 60 -6.38 0.37 12.86
N VAL A 61 -6.96 0.52 11.68
CA VAL A 61 -6.41 -0.04 10.43
C VAL A 61 -6.40 1.07 9.37
N GLY A 62 -5.22 1.49 8.98
CA GLY A 62 -5.04 2.46 7.89
C GLY A 62 -4.87 1.76 6.55
N SER A 63 -5.14 2.48 5.47
CA SER A 63 -4.99 1.99 4.11
C SER A 63 -4.08 2.94 3.32
N VAL A 64 -3.02 2.40 2.73
CA VAL A 64 -2.04 3.16 1.95
C VAL A 64 -1.86 2.47 0.60
N ALA A 65 -1.95 3.23 -0.47
CA ALA A 65 -1.66 2.75 -1.81
C ALA A 65 -0.46 3.51 -2.37
N VAL A 66 0.62 2.81 -2.61
CA VAL A 66 1.84 3.37 -3.20
C VAL A 66 1.92 2.93 -4.65
N ILE A 67 2.00 3.90 -5.55
CA ILE A 67 2.03 3.62 -6.98
C ILE A 67 3.47 3.56 -7.46
N ASN A 68 3.83 2.42 -8.05
CA ASN A 68 5.15 2.18 -8.64
C ASN A 68 5.20 2.85 -10.02
N MET A 69 5.56 4.12 -10.05
CA MET A 69 5.59 4.88 -11.30
C MET A 69 6.75 4.51 -12.19
N ALA A 70 7.76 3.86 -11.65
CA ALA A 70 8.90 3.36 -12.44
C ALA A 70 8.53 2.14 -13.28
N ALA A 71 7.44 1.44 -12.95
CA ALA A 71 7.03 0.21 -13.64
C ALA A 71 6.18 0.47 -14.90
N THR A 72 5.68 1.68 -15.09
CA THR A 72 4.80 2.00 -16.22
C THR A 72 5.50 2.92 -17.22
N TRP A 73 5.15 2.75 -18.50
CA TRP A 73 5.60 3.66 -19.56
C TRP A 73 4.74 4.93 -19.65
N LYS A 74 3.61 4.95 -18.96
CA LYS A 74 2.71 6.13 -18.99
C LYS A 74 3.40 7.34 -18.37
N PRO A 75 3.20 8.55 -18.95
CA PRO A 75 3.79 9.75 -18.38
C PRO A 75 3.34 9.99 -16.94
N ASN A 76 4.25 10.47 -16.11
CA ASN A 76 3.96 10.75 -14.70
C ASN A 76 2.73 11.66 -14.53
N LEU A 77 2.59 12.66 -15.39
CA LEU A 77 1.44 13.59 -15.32
C LEU A 77 0.11 12.87 -15.48
N VAL A 78 0.04 11.87 -16.38
CA VAL A 78 -1.18 11.08 -16.59
C VAL A 78 -1.52 10.27 -15.34
N ILE A 79 -0.51 9.63 -14.75
CA ILE A 79 -0.71 8.84 -13.53
C ILE A 79 -1.14 9.75 -12.38
N GLU A 80 -0.52 10.91 -12.23
CA GLU A 80 -0.87 11.86 -11.17
C GLU A 80 -2.31 12.36 -11.29
N MET A 81 -2.80 12.57 -12.50
CA MET A 81 -4.21 12.95 -12.72
C MET A 81 -5.15 11.83 -12.28
N ILE A 82 -4.81 10.57 -12.60
CA ILE A 82 -5.60 9.41 -12.17
C ILE A 82 -5.61 9.31 -10.64
N LEU A 83 -4.45 9.50 -10.01
CA LEU A 83 -4.32 9.41 -8.55
C LEU A 83 -5.12 10.50 -7.83
N LYS A 84 -5.14 11.70 -8.36
CA LYS A 84 -5.95 12.79 -7.78
C LYS A 84 -7.43 12.43 -7.77
N LYS A 85 -7.93 11.83 -8.85
CA LYS A 85 -9.33 11.38 -8.92
C LYS A 85 -9.60 10.25 -7.93
N LYS A 86 -8.67 9.31 -7.78
CA LYS A 86 -8.79 8.22 -6.81
C LYS A 86 -8.77 8.75 -5.38
N GLN A 87 -7.92 9.72 -5.09
CA GLN A 87 -7.84 10.32 -3.76
C GLN A 87 -9.16 11.01 -3.39
N GLU A 88 -9.80 11.67 -4.33
CA GLU A 88 -11.11 12.28 -4.13
C GLU A 88 -12.20 11.23 -3.89
N LYS A 89 -12.17 10.14 -4.65
CA LYS A 89 -13.15 9.05 -4.55
C LYS A 89 -12.96 8.22 -3.28
N TYR A 90 -11.72 8.04 -2.84
CA TYR A 90 -11.36 7.21 -1.68
C TYR A 90 -10.57 8.03 -0.68
N PRO A 91 -11.23 8.97 0.04
CA PRO A 91 -10.52 9.91 0.92
C PRO A 91 -9.85 9.27 2.13
N HIS A 92 -10.20 8.02 2.46
CA HIS A 92 -9.61 7.31 3.61
C HIS A 92 -8.41 6.45 3.26
N THR A 93 -8.08 6.35 1.96
CA THR A 93 -6.86 5.69 1.49
C THR A 93 -5.84 6.76 1.14
N LEU A 94 -4.65 6.63 1.71
CA LEU A 94 -3.55 7.55 1.40
C LEU A 94 -2.87 7.07 0.12
N TYR A 95 -2.83 7.91 -0.91
CA TYR A 95 -2.15 7.60 -2.17
C TYR A 95 -0.78 8.27 -2.20
N LEU A 96 0.24 7.47 -2.48
CA LEU A 96 1.63 7.92 -2.55
C LEU A 96 2.23 7.53 -3.90
N ARG A 97 3.32 8.21 -4.27
CA ARG A 97 4.07 7.93 -5.49
C ARG A 97 5.46 7.41 -5.14
N ASP A 98 5.88 6.36 -5.81
CA ASP A 98 7.26 5.89 -5.77
C ASP A 98 7.81 6.00 -7.19
N LEU A 99 8.57 7.07 -7.46
CA LEU A 99 9.04 7.40 -8.80
C LEU A 99 10.22 6.54 -9.26
N ARG A 100 10.95 5.92 -8.32
CA ARG A 100 12.19 5.19 -8.61
C ARG A 100 12.15 3.71 -8.24
N GLY A 101 11.01 3.20 -7.78
CA GLY A 101 10.92 1.81 -7.33
C GLY A 101 11.69 1.57 -6.03
N GLU A 102 11.72 2.54 -5.14
CA GLU A 102 12.46 2.45 -3.87
C GLU A 102 12.00 1.29 -3.00
N MET A 103 10.69 1.02 -2.99
CA MET A 103 10.14 -0.07 -2.18
C MET A 103 10.46 -1.44 -2.75
N VAL A 104 10.63 -1.55 -4.07
CA VAL A 104 11.10 -2.79 -4.69
C VAL A 104 12.49 -3.13 -4.18
N SER A 105 13.38 -2.14 -4.16
CA SER A 105 14.78 -2.33 -3.76
C SER A 105 14.92 -2.57 -2.25
N LYS A 106 14.23 -1.78 -1.43
CA LYS A 106 14.46 -1.76 0.01
C LYS A 106 13.58 -2.73 0.79
N TRP A 107 12.35 -2.98 0.32
CA TRP A 107 11.41 -3.88 0.98
C TRP A 107 11.20 -5.18 0.21
N GLU A 108 11.90 -5.35 -0.90
CA GLU A 108 11.82 -6.55 -1.74
C GLU A 108 10.39 -6.87 -2.19
N LEU A 109 9.63 -5.82 -2.50
CA LEU A 109 8.28 -5.98 -3.03
C LEU A 109 8.34 -6.38 -4.50
N MET A 110 7.28 -7.05 -4.97
CA MET A 110 7.21 -7.49 -6.36
C MET A 110 7.09 -6.29 -7.30
N ASP A 111 7.97 -6.21 -8.29
CA ASP A 111 7.96 -5.18 -9.31
C ASP A 111 6.99 -5.56 -10.45
N HIS A 112 6.50 -4.56 -11.18
CA HIS A 112 5.58 -4.76 -12.30
C HIS A 112 4.35 -5.61 -11.93
N SER A 113 3.81 -5.40 -10.72
CA SER A 113 2.75 -6.25 -10.18
C SER A 113 1.86 -5.46 -9.22
N TYR A 114 1.11 -6.16 -8.41
CA TYR A 114 0.31 -5.62 -7.32
C TYR A 114 0.68 -6.41 -6.06
N HIS A 115 1.40 -5.78 -5.16
CA HIS A 115 1.87 -6.42 -3.93
C HIS A 115 1.07 -5.93 -2.73
N VAL A 116 0.60 -6.85 -1.89
CA VAL A 116 -0.16 -6.55 -0.69
C VAL A 116 0.68 -6.83 0.54
N LEU A 117 0.79 -5.83 1.41
CA LEU A 117 1.61 -5.88 2.61
C LEU A 117 0.76 -5.46 3.80
N LEU A 118 0.87 -6.17 4.92
CA LEU A 118 0.29 -5.74 6.19
C LEU A 118 1.43 -5.33 7.11
N VAL A 119 1.42 -4.08 7.52
CA VAL A 119 2.43 -3.52 8.42
C VAL A 119 1.86 -3.41 9.83
N GLY A 120 2.57 -3.96 10.80
CA GLY A 120 2.17 -3.96 12.20
C GLY A 120 2.41 -2.62 12.89
N ARG A 121 1.95 -2.52 14.14
CA ARG A 121 2.04 -1.29 14.94
C ARG A 121 3.47 -0.84 15.23
N GLN A 122 4.43 -1.75 15.07
CA GLN A 122 5.86 -1.47 15.31
C GLN A 122 6.64 -1.42 13.98
N GLY A 123 5.96 -1.31 12.86
CA GLY A 123 6.60 -1.21 11.55
C GLY A 123 7.07 -2.54 10.96
N GLU A 124 6.65 -3.67 11.55
CA GLU A 124 7.03 -4.99 11.05
C GLU A 124 6.08 -5.50 9.97
N ALA A 125 6.59 -6.32 9.06
CA ALA A 125 5.75 -6.96 8.05
C ALA A 125 5.05 -8.19 8.66
N LEU A 126 3.72 -8.16 8.72
CA LEU A 126 2.91 -9.25 9.25
C LEU A 126 2.38 -10.17 8.14
N PHE A 127 2.25 -9.66 6.94
CA PHE A 127 1.79 -10.39 5.76
C PHE A 127 2.39 -9.73 4.53
N SER A 128 2.77 -10.54 3.55
CA SER A 128 3.33 -10.04 2.30
C SER A 128 3.04 -11.03 1.18
N ALA A 129 2.40 -10.57 0.11
CA ALA A 129 2.11 -11.41 -1.05
C ALA A 129 2.04 -10.57 -2.31
N GLY A 130 2.70 -11.01 -3.38
CA GLY A 130 2.69 -10.35 -4.67
C GLY A 130 1.84 -11.07 -5.70
N GLY A 131 1.36 -10.33 -6.70
CA GLY A 131 0.50 -10.84 -7.74
C GLY A 131 -0.94 -10.99 -7.27
N ALA A 132 -1.75 -11.71 -8.05
CA ALA A 132 -3.13 -11.99 -7.68
C ALA A 132 -3.19 -12.90 -6.45
N LEU A 133 -3.79 -12.42 -5.37
CA LEU A 133 -3.91 -13.19 -4.14
C LEU A 133 -4.96 -14.30 -4.31
N SER A 134 -4.65 -15.48 -3.76
CA SER A 134 -5.61 -16.58 -3.69
C SER A 134 -6.65 -16.31 -2.59
N LYS A 135 -7.74 -17.09 -2.61
CA LYS A 135 -8.75 -17.05 -1.54
C LYS A 135 -8.13 -17.32 -0.17
N GLU A 136 -7.21 -18.26 -0.11
CA GLU A 136 -6.51 -18.62 1.12
C GLU A 136 -5.67 -17.46 1.64
N GLN A 137 -4.98 -16.77 0.75
CA GLN A 137 -4.16 -15.61 1.12
C GLN A 137 -5.02 -14.45 1.62
N VAL A 138 -6.16 -14.19 0.98
CA VAL A 138 -7.10 -13.17 1.44
C VAL A 138 -7.63 -13.52 2.83
N GLY A 139 -8.02 -14.77 3.04
CA GLY A 139 -8.47 -15.25 4.34
C GLY A 139 -7.41 -15.12 5.42
N GLU A 140 -6.15 -15.45 5.09
CA GLU A 140 -5.02 -15.31 6.00
C GLU A 140 -4.81 -13.84 6.39
N LEU A 141 -4.82 -12.94 5.42
CA LEU A 141 -4.66 -11.51 5.67
C LEU A 141 -5.73 -10.99 6.64
N ILE A 142 -6.99 -11.29 6.36
CA ILE A 142 -8.11 -10.86 7.21
C ILE A 142 -7.99 -11.47 8.61
N SER A 143 -7.60 -12.74 8.69
CA SER A 143 -7.41 -13.42 9.98
C SER A 143 -6.33 -12.75 10.83
N ILE A 144 -5.20 -12.39 10.22
CA ILE A 144 -4.11 -11.72 10.93
C ILE A 144 -4.58 -10.34 11.44
N ILE A 145 -5.29 -9.58 10.60
CA ILE A 145 -5.82 -8.29 11.02
C ILE A 145 -6.72 -8.46 12.23
N ASN A 146 -7.68 -9.39 12.18
CA ASN A 146 -8.61 -9.61 13.27
C ASN A 146 -7.92 -10.04 14.56
N GLN A 147 -6.91 -10.91 14.48
CA GLN A 147 -6.11 -11.32 15.62
C GLN A 147 -5.39 -10.14 16.26
N ARG A 148 -4.82 -9.26 15.45
CA ARG A 148 -4.08 -8.09 15.95
C ARG A 148 -5.02 -7.03 16.53
N LEU A 149 -6.25 -6.94 16.06
CA LEU A 149 -7.23 -6.00 16.59
C LEU A 149 -7.71 -6.36 18.00
N VAL A 150 -7.72 -7.64 18.37
CA VAL A 150 -8.11 -8.08 19.71
C VAL A 150 -6.92 -8.16 20.67
N THR A 151 -5.70 -7.96 20.19
CA THR A 151 -4.48 -7.95 21.00
C THR A 151 -4.11 -6.49 21.33
N PRO A 152 -3.96 -6.13 22.62
CA PRO A 152 -3.61 -4.76 23.01
C PRO A 152 -2.26 -4.31 22.47
#